data_9a0f493517f1a57b62178c63f71483f1
#
_entry.id   9a0f493517f1a57b62178c63f71483f1
#
_cell.length_a   1.000
_cell.length_b   1.000
_cell.length_c   1.000
_cell.angle_alpha   90.00
_cell.angle_beta   90.00
_cell.angle_gamma   90.00
#
_symmetry.space_group_name_H-M   'P 1'
#
loop_
_entity.id
_entity.type
_entity.pdbx_description
1 polymer ?
#
loop_
_entity_poly.entity_id
_entity_poly.type
_entity_poly.pdbx_seq_one_letter_code
_entity_poly.pdbx_strand_id
1 'polypeptide(L)'
;MPKLLPALFAAATLAFSATAIAQEFPVTIPHAFGETTIEAKPERIVTLGWASQDAVLALGEIPVGIPYFSYGGDENGALGWDRDAVAALGGEFPTILPNTTDVPVEAIAALHPDLIIAVYSGLTEDEYAVLSGIAPVVAYPEVPWSTSWQEVITTTGTAMGKADDAQSLVAELEQFMVDETAKYPEVQGTTFAGIAEFSGEVAVYAGLDPRMSFLEDLGMVLAPSVTELAQGQTFYYSLSYENLEKLSSDILISYAETPEADAAFFANPIVGVQPQVQAGAVAHVVGADLINSVSPPTALSIKWGFPQYIKLIADAARAAGK
;
A
#
# COMPACT_ATOMS: atom_id res chain seq x y z
N MET A 1 45.29 33.60 54.79
CA MET A 1 44.53 32.51 54.16
C MET A 1 43.27 33.10 53.50
N PRO A 2 43.22 33.30 52.17
CA PRO A 2 42.04 33.80 51.53
C PRO A 2 41.13 32.63 51.17
N LYS A 3 39.83 32.79 51.44
CA LYS A 3 38.75 31.83 51.09
C LYS A 3 38.35 32.02 49.64
N LEU A 4 38.50 30.96 48.80
CA LEU A 4 37.96 30.89 47.48
C LEU A 4 36.43 30.54 47.52
N LEU A 5 35.62 31.39 46.96
CA LEU A 5 34.20 31.09 46.62
C LEU A 5 34.15 30.35 45.27
N PRO A 6 33.32 29.31 45.11
CA PRO A 6 33.08 28.75 43.79
C PRO A 6 32.02 29.56 43.05
N ALA A 7 32.32 29.96 41.81
CA ALA A 7 31.37 30.57 40.89
C ALA A 7 30.48 29.46 40.25
N LEU A 8 29.17 29.54 40.50
CA LEU A 8 28.17 28.71 39.79
C LEU A 8 27.95 29.28 38.38
N PHE A 9 28.36 28.52 37.37
CA PHE A 9 27.95 28.79 35.99
C PHE A 9 26.58 28.15 35.76
N ALA A 10 25.53 28.97 35.61
CA ALA A 10 24.22 28.54 35.16
C ALA A 10 24.24 28.46 33.64
N ALA A 11 24.26 27.26 33.08
CA ALA A 11 24.08 27.05 31.65
C ALA A 11 22.57 27.17 31.31
N ALA A 12 22.19 28.26 30.66
CA ALA A 12 20.84 28.43 30.11
C ALA A 12 20.75 27.64 28.83
N THR A 13 20.05 26.51 28.86
CA THR A 13 19.64 25.76 27.67
C THR A 13 18.51 26.51 26.97
N LEU A 14 18.80 27.15 25.84
CA LEU A 14 17.83 27.70 24.93
C LEU A 14 17.16 26.51 24.20
N ALA A 15 15.95 26.17 24.60
CA ALA A 15 15.08 25.26 23.85
C ALA A 15 14.58 26.01 22.61
N PHE A 16 15.13 25.69 21.45
CA PHE A 16 14.54 26.08 20.18
C PHE A 16 13.27 25.26 19.98
N SER A 17 12.12 25.86 20.21
CA SER A 17 10.86 25.33 19.71
C SER A 17 10.85 25.51 18.19
N ALA A 18 11.04 24.44 17.44
CA ALA A 18 10.75 24.45 16.00
C ALA A 18 9.24 24.68 15.86
N THR A 19 8.85 25.89 15.43
CA THR A 19 7.50 26.15 14.96
C THR A 19 7.35 25.39 13.66
N ALA A 20 6.52 24.33 13.62
CA ALA A 20 6.04 23.75 12.38
C ALA A 20 5.40 24.87 11.56
N ILE A 21 5.96 25.17 10.40
CA ILE A 21 5.38 26.12 9.46
C ILE A 21 4.21 25.37 8.85
N ALA A 22 2.98 25.74 9.21
CA ALA A 22 1.79 25.21 8.56
C ALA A 22 1.89 25.52 7.06
N GLN A 23 1.65 24.53 6.20
CA GLN A 23 1.61 24.73 4.76
C GLN A 23 0.58 25.80 4.43
N GLU A 24 0.97 26.78 3.61
CA GLU A 24 0.08 27.86 3.19
C GLU A 24 -0.81 27.41 2.03
N PHE A 25 -2.10 27.77 2.08
CA PHE A 25 -3.03 27.65 0.95
C PHE A 25 -3.10 28.99 0.19
N PRO A 26 -3.40 28.96 -1.13
CA PRO A 26 -3.83 27.82 -1.95
C PRO A 26 -2.68 26.85 -2.30
N VAL A 27 -3.03 25.59 -2.52
CA VAL A 27 -2.13 24.53 -3.00
C VAL A 27 -2.64 24.01 -4.34
N THR A 28 -1.76 23.90 -5.33
CA THR A 28 -2.10 23.35 -6.66
C THR A 28 -1.37 22.03 -6.85
N ILE A 29 -2.12 20.98 -7.20
CA ILE A 29 -1.63 19.60 -7.39
C ILE A 29 -1.87 19.19 -8.84
N PRO A 30 -0.81 18.86 -9.62
CA PRO A 30 -0.95 18.28 -10.96
C PRO A 30 -1.40 16.83 -10.90
N HIS A 31 -2.19 16.38 -11.88
CA HIS A 31 -2.66 15.00 -12.02
C HIS A 31 -3.06 14.70 -13.48
N ALA A 32 -3.44 13.47 -13.79
CA ALA A 32 -3.70 13.01 -15.15
C ALA A 32 -4.72 13.85 -15.92
N PHE A 33 -5.65 14.55 -15.26
CA PHE A 33 -6.69 15.38 -15.88
C PHE A 33 -6.36 16.88 -15.85
N GLY A 34 -5.13 17.25 -15.53
CA GLY A 34 -4.68 18.64 -15.44
C GLY A 34 -4.14 18.99 -14.04
N GLU A 35 -4.76 19.97 -13.38
CA GLU A 35 -4.36 20.39 -12.04
C GLU A 35 -5.57 20.76 -11.19
N THR A 36 -5.47 20.56 -9.89
CA THR A 36 -6.50 20.96 -8.92
C THR A 36 -5.91 21.94 -7.91
N THR A 37 -6.56 23.10 -7.78
CA THR A 37 -6.21 24.08 -6.75
C THR A 37 -7.15 23.95 -5.56
N ILE A 38 -6.58 23.82 -4.37
CA ILE A 38 -7.26 23.73 -3.08
C ILE A 38 -7.04 25.07 -2.38
N GLU A 39 -8.10 25.85 -2.21
CA GLU A 39 -8.02 27.25 -1.76
C GLU A 39 -7.80 27.39 -0.25
N ALA A 40 -8.22 26.40 0.54
CA ALA A 40 -8.13 26.41 2.00
C ALA A 40 -7.92 24.99 2.54
N LYS A 41 -7.46 24.86 3.79
CA LYS A 41 -7.33 23.56 4.45
C LYS A 41 -8.68 22.82 4.43
N PRO A 42 -8.75 21.60 3.88
CA PRO A 42 -9.98 20.84 3.82
C PRO A 42 -10.41 20.34 5.23
N GLU A 43 -11.72 20.29 5.45
CA GLU A 43 -12.34 19.79 6.69
C GLU A 43 -13.22 18.57 6.44
N ARG A 44 -13.66 18.35 5.18
CA ARG A 44 -14.61 17.30 4.79
C ARG A 44 -14.10 16.51 3.60
N ILE A 45 -13.24 15.56 3.88
CA ILE A 45 -12.56 14.77 2.84
C ILE A 45 -13.38 13.52 2.52
N VAL A 46 -13.64 13.29 1.24
CA VAL A 46 -14.08 12.00 0.72
C VAL A 46 -12.91 11.35 -0.01
N THR A 47 -12.70 10.05 0.19
CA THR A 47 -11.68 9.30 -0.53
C THR A 47 -12.31 8.30 -1.49
N LEU A 48 -11.64 8.09 -2.63
CA LEU A 48 -12.04 7.14 -3.67
C LEU A 48 -10.85 6.26 -4.07
N GLY A 49 -11.17 5.13 -4.68
CA GLY A 49 -10.17 4.16 -5.12
C GLY A 49 -9.63 3.33 -3.96
N TRP A 50 -8.32 3.08 -3.96
CA TRP A 50 -7.62 2.25 -2.98
C TRP A 50 -6.56 3.08 -2.25
N ALA A 51 -6.29 2.81 -0.98
CA ALA A 51 -5.22 3.41 -0.19
C ALA A 51 -5.34 4.89 0.18
N SER A 52 -6.18 5.69 -0.49
CA SER A 52 -6.29 7.13 -0.18
C SER A 52 -6.83 7.38 1.23
N GLN A 53 -7.79 6.57 1.73
CA GLN A 53 -8.31 6.66 3.09
C GLN A 53 -7.24 6.35 4.14
N ASP A 54 -6.35 5.37 3.85
CA ASP A 54 -5.26 5.00 4.75
C ASP A 54 -4.30 6.17 4.96
N ALA A 55 -3.98 6.92 3.90
CA ALA A 55 -3.12 8.09 4.00
C ALA A 55 -3.76 9.22 4.81
N VAL A 56 -5.07 9.48 4.63
CA VAL A 56 -5.81 10.48 5.41
C VAL A 56 -5.82 10.10 6.89
N LEU A 57 -6.14 8.83 7.21
CA LEU A 57 -6.18 8.32 8.58
C LEU A 57 -4.79 8.32 9.24
N ALA A 58 -3.77 7.87 8.53
CA ALA A 58 -2.39 7.86 9.03
C ALA A 58 -1.84 9.26 9.31
N LEU A 59 -2.33 10.27 8.59
CA LEU A 59 -2.04 11.69 8.82
C LEU A 59 -2.93 12.32 9.90
N GLY A 60 -3.74 11.52 10.60
CA GLY A 60 -4.48 11.94 11.80
C GLY A 60 -5.80 12.62 11.54
N GLU A 61 -6.38 12.50 10.35
CA GLU A 61 -7.72 13.03 10.04
C GLU A 61 -8.66 11.87 9.69
N ILE A 62 -9.94 12.02 10.00
CA ILE A 62 -10.96 11.03 9.65
C ILE A 62 -11.75 11.56 8.45
N PRO A 63 -11.74 10.87 7.29
CA PRO A 63 -12.53 11.28 6.13
C PRO A 63 -14.04 11.17 6.45
N VAL A 64 -14.89 11.95 5.79
CA VAL A 64 -16.35 11.85 5.95
C VAL A 64 -16.94 10.71 5.13
N GLY A 65 -16.23 10.23 4.10
CA GLY A 65 -16.64 9.10 3.27
C GLY A 65 -15.44 8.33 2.75
N ILE A 66 -15.56 7.00 2.71
CA ILE A 66 -14.55 6.06 2.19
C ILE A 66 -15.20 5.07 1.22
N PRO A 67 -14.44 4.45 0.29
CA PRO A 67 -14.98 3.43 -0.59
C PRO A 67 -15.41 2.17 0.17
N TYR A 68 -16.28 1.36 -0.47
CA TYR A 68 -16.60 0.01 -0.03
C TYR A 68 -15.54 -0.97 -0.55
N PHE A 69 -14.92 -1.72 0.34
CA PHE A 69 -13.95 -2.75 -0.01
C PHE A 69 -14.61 -4.13 -0.05
N SER A 70 -14.89 -4.61 -1.26
CA SER A 70 -15.46 -5.96 -1.46
C SER A 70 -14.44 -7.07 -1.25
N TYR A 71 -13.13 -6.77 -1.37
CA TYR A 71 -12.04 -7.70 -1.15
C TYR A 71 -11.27 -7.30 0.11
N GLY A 72 -11.19 -8.18 1.10
CA GLY A 72 -10.55 -7.94 2.40
C GLY A 72 -11.29 -7.02 3.35
N GLY A 73 -12.39 -6.40 2.94
CA GLY A 73 -13.28 -5.68 3.83
C GLY A 73 -14.19 -6.62 4.62
N ASP A 74 -14.66 -6.14 5.79
CA ASP A 74 -15.66 -6.86 6.58
C ASP A 74 -17.04 -6.87 5.87
N GLU A 75 -18.07 -7.39 6.55
CA GLU A 75 -19.44 -7.46 6.01
C GLU A 75 -20.03 -6.09 5.61
N ASN A 76 -19.46 -4.99 6.12
CA ASN A 76 -19.83 -3.62 5.79
C ASN A 76 -18.89 -2.97 4.79
N GLY A 77 -17.84 -3.67 4.35
CA GLY A 77 -16.86 -3.18 3.39
C GLY A 77 -15.78 -2.30 3.98
N ALA A 78 -15.49 -2.41 5.30
CA ALA A 78 -14.39 -1.70 5.94
C ALA A 78 -13.18 -2.61 6.13
N LEU A 79 -11.98 -2.08 5.91
CA LEU A 79 -10.74 -2.77 6.21
C LEU A 79 -10.46 -2.76 7.73
N GLY A 80 -9.86 -3.83 8.25
CA GLY A 80 -9.59 -3.96 9.68
C GLY A 80 -8.71 -2.84 10.22
N TRP A 81 -7.65 -2.48 9.50
CA TRP A 81 -6.74 -1.39 9.90
C TRP A 81 -7.38 0.01 9.83
N ASP A 82 -8.39 0.24 8.95
CA ASP A 82 -9.15 1.49 8.95
C ASP A 82 -9.95 1.64 10.25
N ARG A 83 -10.58 0.55 10.71
CA ARG A 83 -11.31 0.55 12.00
C ARG A 83 -10.40 0.83 13.17
N ASP A 84 -9.23 0.20 13.20
CA ASP A 84 -8.25 0.39 14.27
C ASP A 84 -7.73 1.84 14.27
N ALA A 85 -7.44 2.42 13.10
CA ALA A 85 -6.99 3.80 12.97
C ALA A 85 -8.05 4.81 13.42
N VAL A 86 -9.32 4.65 13.00
CA VAL A 86 -10.42 5.51 13.43
C VAL A 86 -10.65 5.40 14.94
N ALA A 87 -10.61 4.18 15.50
CA ALA A 87 -10.72 3.98 16.94
C ALA A 87 -9.60 4.66 17.73
N ALA A 88 -8.36 4.61 17.21
CA ALA A 88 -7.21 5.28 17.81
C ALA A 88 -7.32 6.81 17.76
N LEU A 89 -7.94 7.37 16.71
CA LEU A 89 -8.23 8.80 16.58
C LEU A 89 -9.42 9.25 17.43
N GLY A 90 -10.25 8.32 17.91
CA GLY A 90 -11.35 8.59 18.83
C GLY A 90 -12.56 9.28 18.18
N GLY A 91 -12.72 9.16 16.85
CA GLY A 91 -13.84 9.71 16.11
C GLY A 91 -14.90 8.69 15.69
N GLU A 92 -15.93 9.15 14.99
CA GLU A 92 -16.92 8.29 14.35
C GLU A 92 -16.37 7.68 13.07
N PHE A 93 -16.77 6.43 12.79
CA PHE A 93 -16.35 5.76 11.57
C PHE A 93 -16.95 6.44 10.33
N PRO A 94 -16.18 6.64 9.24
CA PRO A 94 -16.65 7.30 8.02
C PRO A 94 -17.89 6.62 7.43
N THR A 95 -18.66 7.36 6.65
CA THR A 95 -19.69 6.76 5.80
C THR A 95 -19.00 5.89 4.75
N ILE A 96 -19.33 4.61 4.70
CA ILE A 96 -18.91 3.73 3.61
C ILE A 96 -19.81 4.02 2.41
N LEU A 97 -19.20 4.38 1.29
CA LEU A 97 -19.91 4.67 0.05
C LEU A 97 -20.58 3.40 -0.52
N PRO A 98 -21.68 3.52 -1.25
CA PRO A 98 -22.32 2.35 -1.89
C PRO A 98 -21.37 1.56 -2.77
N ASN A 99 -21.46 0.22 -2.71
CA ASN A 99 -20.75 -0.68 -3.62
C ASN A 99 -21.43 -0.71 -4.98
N THR A 100 -21.01 0.18 -5.87
CA THR A 100 -21.58 0.35 -7.22
C THR A 100 -20.47 0.24 -8.25
N THR A 101 -20.85 -0.13 -9.50
CA THR A 101 -19.89 -0.17 -10.62
C THR A 101 -19.40 1.22 -10.98
N ASP A 102 -20.32 2.18 -11.01
CA ASP A 102 -20.03 3.58 -11.28
C ASP A 102 -19.78 4.34 -9.97
N VAL A 103 -19.05 5.45 -10.02
CA VAL A 103 -18.82 6.31 -8.86
C VAL A 103 -20.15 6.81 -8.28
N PRO A 104 -20.45 6.63 -6.98
CA PRO A 104 -21.73 6.96 -6.35
C PRO A 104 -21.86 8.47 -6.08
N VAL A 105 -22.01 9.26 -7.15
CA VAL A 105 -21.97 10.73 -7.17
C VAL A 105 -22.96 11.35 -6.17
N GLU A 106 -24.19 10.85 -6.09
CA GLU A 106 -25.22 11.38 -5.18
C GLU A 106 -24.87 11.13 -3.72
N ALA A 107 -24.30 9.97 -3.40
CA ALA A 107 -23.85 9.66 -2.04
C ALA A 107 -22.66 10.54 -1.63
N ILE A 108 -21.73 10.80 -2.54
CA ILE A 108 -20.60 11.72 -2.32
C ILE A 108 -21.12 13.15 -2.08
N ALA A 109 -22.00 13.64 -2.97
CA ALA A 109 -22.57 14.99 -2.84
C ALA A 109 -23.34 15.20 -1.51
N ALA A 110 -24.05 14.16 -1.04
CA ALA A 110 -24.77 14.20 0.23
C ALA A 110 -23.85 14.36 1.46
N LEU A 111 -22.57 14.00 1.33
CA LEU A 111 -21.56 14.20 2.38
C LEU A 111 -21.01 15.62 2.42
N HIS A 112 -21.36 16.48 1.45
CA HIS A 112 -20.87 17.86 1.32
C HIS A 112 -19.35 17.97 1.49
N PRO A 113 -18.55 17.24 0.68
CA PRO A 113 -17.10 17.31 0.77
C PRO A 113 -16.58 18.68 0.31
N ASP A 114 -15.44 19.08 0.86
CA ASP A 114 -14.64 20.21 0.38
C ASP A 114 -13.36 19.75 -0.31
N LEU A 115 -13.09 18.44 -0.28
CA LEU A 115 -12.02 17.78 -1.04
C LEU A 115 -12.39 16.32 -1.34
N ILE A 116 -12.09 15.88 -2.56
CA ILE A 116 -12.17 14.46 -2.97
C ILE A 116 -10.77 14.00 -3.35
N ILE A 117 -10.29 12.92 -2.71
CA ILE A 117 -8.96 12.34 -2.95
C ILE A 117 -9.12 10.99 -3.66
N ALA A 118 -8.55 10.87 -4.86
CA ALA A 118 -8.60 9.69 -5.73
C ALA A 118 -7.21 9.36 -6.31
N VAL A 119 -6.15 9.52 -5.52
CA VAL A 119 -4.74 9.45 -5.95
C VAL A 119 -4.32 8.03 -6.40
N TYR A 120 -4.91 6.98 -5.85
CA TYR A 120 -4.75 5.61 -6.34
C TYR A 120 -6.11 5.06 -6.75
N SER A 121 -6.52 5.38 -7.96
CA SER A 121 -7.85 5.03 -8.50
C SER A 121 -7.81 4.75 -10.00
N GLY A 122 -8.93 4.26 -10.51
CA GLY A 122 -9.22 4.15 -11.95
C GLY A 122 -10.20 5.23 -12.43
N LEU A 123 -10.26 6.38 -11.75
CA LEU A 123 -11.19 7.47 -12.09
C LEU A 123 -11.08 7.84 -13.57
N THR A 124 -12.19 7.89 -14.26
CA THR A 124 -12.24 8.32 -15.66
C THR A 124 -12.36 9.84 -15.78
N GLU A 125 -12.05 10.40 -16.96
CA GLU A 125 -12.17 11.84 -17.23
C GLU A 125 -13.62 12.34 -17.04
N ASP A 126 -14.61 11.55 -17.45
CA ASP A 126 -16.03 11.87 -17.28
C ASP A 126 -16.42 11.90 -15.79
N GLU A 127 -16.00 10.93 -15.01
CA GLU A 127 -16.24 10.89 -13.56
C GLU A 127 -15.53 12.05 -12.84
N TYR A 128 -14.28 12.34 -13.23
CA TYR A 128 -13.54 13.50 -12.72
C TYR A 128 -14.29 14.80 -12.99
N ALA A 129 -14.80 15.00 -14.21
CA ALA A 129 -15.54 16.20 -14.56
C ALA A 129 -16.82 16.35 -13.73
N VAL A 130 -17.56 15.25 -13.49
CA VAL A 130 -18.77 15.26 -12.66
C VAL A 130 -18.44 15.57 -11.20
N LEU A 131 -17.45 14.91 -10.62
CA LEU A 131 -17.03 15.09 -9.23
C LEU A 131 -16.46 16.49 -8.98
N SER A 132 -15.74 17.06 -9.94
CA SER A 132 -15.22 18.44 -9.87
C SER A 132 -16.31 19.51 -9.79
N GLY A 133 -17.56 19.16 -10.15
CA GLY A 133 -18.73 19.99 -9.90
C GLY A 133 -19.23 19.97 -8.44
N ILE A 134 -18.72 19.05 -7.61
CA ILE A 134 -19.07 18.91 -6.19
C ILE A 134 -18.00 19.57 -5.31
N ALA A 135 -16.74 19.19 -5.50
CA ALA A 135 -15.58 19.67 -4.74
C ALA A 135 -14.29 19.53 -5.59
N PRO A 136 -13.18 20.20 -5.21
CA PRO A 136 -11.87 19.92 -5.78
C PRO A 136 -11.53 18.43 -5.73
N VAL A 137 -11.01 17.86 -6.83
CA VAL A 137 -10.67 16.43 -6.96
C VAL A 137 -9.19 16.29 -7.23
N VAL A 138 -8.46 15.57 -6.38
CA VAL A 138 -7.07 15.17 -6.62
C VAL A 138 -7.07 13.75 -7.16
N ALA A 139 -6.84 13.60 -8.46
CA ALA A 139 -6.77 12.31 -9.14
C ALA A 139 -5.34 11.72 -9.09
N TYR A 140 -5.15 10.52 -9.70
CA TYR A 140 -3.84 9.90 -9.86
C TYR A 140 -2.91 10.75 -10.77
N PRO A 141 -1.57 10.69 -10.56
CA PRO A 141 -0.63 11.58 -11.27
C PRO A 141 -0.62 11.38 -12.78
N GLU A 142 -0.43 10.15 -13.27
CA GLU A 142 -0.23 9.86 -14.69
C GLU A 142 -1.10 8.71 -15.21
N VAL A 143 -1.01 7.53 -14.59
CA VAL A 143 -1.65 6.30 -15.06
C VAL A 143 -2.56 5.74 -13.96
N PRO A 144 -3.78 5.28 -14.30
CA PRO A 144 -4.66 4.62 -13.33
C PRO A 144 -3.96 3.46 -12.61
N TRP A 145 -4.19 3.34 -11.30
CA TRP A 145 -3.73 2.21 -10.47
C TRP A 145 -2.20 2.00 -10.44
N SER A 146 -1.40 3.04 -10.72
CA SER A 146 0.07 2.94 -10.78
C SER A 146 0.82 3.86 -9.81
N THR A 147 0.11 4.62 -8.99
CA THR A 147 0.72 5.54 -8.01
C THR A 147 1.43 4.74 -6.92
N SER A 148 2.67 5.06 -6.61
CA SER A 148 3.40 4.42 -5.52
C SER A 148 2.78 4.75 -4.16
N TRP A 149 2.95 3.88 -3.16
CA TRP A 149 2.42 4.13 -1.82
C TRP A 149 3.00 5.40 -1.18
N GLN A 150 4.27 5.74 -1.48
CA GLN A 150 4.91 6.97 -1.05
C GLN A 150 4.21 8.20 -1.65
N GLU A 151 3.92 8.13 -2.95
CA GLU A 151 3.26 9.22 -3.66
C GLU A 151 1.79 9.36 -3.25
N VAL A 152 1.10 8.28 -2.93
CA VAL A 152 -0.25 8.35 -2.33
C VAL A 152 -0.21 9.14 -1.03
N ILE A 153 0.75 8.87 -0.15
CA ILE A 153 0.89 9.57 1.14
C ILE A 153 1.27 11.04 0.93
N THR A 154 2.28 11.32 0.11
CA THR A 154 2.80 12.68 -0.05
C THR A 154 1.84 13.60 -0.80
N THR A 155 1.15 13.09 -1.82
CA THR A 155 0.11 13.84 -2.54
C THR A 155 -1.10 14.11 -1.64
N THR A 156 -1.57 13.10 -0.91
CA THR A 156 -2.65 13.26 0.08
C THR A 156 -2.27 14.28 1.16
N GLY A 157 -1.08 14.16 1.72
CA GLY A 157 -0.61 15.10 2.74
C GLY A 157 -0.49 16.54 2.22
N THR A 158 -0.02 16.72 0.99
CA THR A 158 0.03 18.03 0.33
C THR A 158 -1.38 18.59 0.17
N ALA A 159 -2.35 17.78 -0.27
CA ALA A 159 -3.74 18.19 -0.41
C ALA A 159 -4.37 18.61 0.93
N MET A 160 -3.95 17.99 2.03
CA MET A 160 -4.44 18.25 3.38
C MET A 160 -3.71 19.40 4.11
N GLY A 161 -2.67 19.98 3.52
CA GLY A 161 -1.81 20.96 4.20
C GLY A 161 -0.86 20.34 5.23
N LYS A 162 -0.51 19.06 5.04
CA LYS A 162 0.34 18.25 5.93
C LYS A 162 1.54 17.64 5.18
N ALA A 163 2.15 18.40 4.26
CA ALA A 163 3.23 17.90 3.41
C ALA A 163 4.44 17.39 4.23
N ASP A 164 4.86 18.12 5.26
CA ASP A 164 5.99 17.74 6.11
C ASP A 164 5.67 16.48 6.94
N ASP A 165 4.44 16.37 7.47
CA ASP A 165 3.98 15.18 8.19
C ASP A 165 3.96 13.96 7.26
N ALA A 166 3.53 14.13 6.02
CA ALA A 166 3.49 13.07 5.01
C ALA A 166 4.89 12.58 4.63
N GLN A 167 5.84 13.48 4.45
CA GLN A 167 7.24 13.12 4.20
C GLN A 167 7.84 12.38 5.39
N SER A 168 7.54 12.83 6.61
CA SER A 168 7.99 12.17 7.84
C SER A 168 7.39 10.77 7.97
N LEU A 169 6.11 10.60 7.64
CA LEU A 169 5.43 9.31 7.65
C LEU A 169 6.04 8.33 6.63
N VAL A 170 6.33 8.79 5.41
CA VAL A 170 7.02 7.96 4.40
C VAL A 170 8.36 7.48 4.92
N ALA A 171 9.20 8.39 5.44
CA ALA A 171 10.51 8.04 5.99
C ALA A 171 10.41 7.06 7.17
N GLU A 172 9.40 7.21 8.04
CA GLU A 172 9.14 6.29 9.16
C GLU A 172 8.77 4.89 8.66
N LEU A 173 7.91 4.79 7.64
CA LEU A 173 7.48 3.51 7.07
C LEU A 173 8.61 2.82 6.32
N GLU A 174 9.43 3.56 5.57
CA GLU A 174 10.62 3.03 4.91
C GLU A 174 11.62 2.48 5.93
N GLN A 175 11.89 3.23 7.00
CA GLN A 175 12.78 2.76 8.07
C GLN A 175 12.22 1.53 8.77
N PHE A 176 10.91 1.49 9.05
CA PHE A 176 10.25 0.33 9.63
C PHE A 176 10.42 -0.92 8.75
N MET A 177 10.24 -0.81 7.42
CA MET A 177 10.45 -1.94 6.51
C MET A 177 11.91 -2.38 6.45
N VAL A 178 12.85 -1.44 6.47
CA VAL A 178 14.30 -1.74 6.55
C VAL A 178 14.61 -2.51 7.83
N ASP A 179 14.12 -2.06 8.98
CA ASP A 179 14.36 -2.68 10.28
C ASP A 179 13.71 -4.09 10.36
N GLU A 180 12.50 -4.27 9.80
CA GLU A 180 11.85 -5.56 9.75
C GLU A 180 12.60 -6.53 8.81
N THR A 181 13.00 -6.08 7.61
CA THR A 181 13.73 -6.90 6.63
C THR A 181 15.12 -7.28 7.14
N ALA A 182 15.80 -6.39 7.87
CA ALA A 182 17.12 -6.66 8.46
C ALA A 182 17.15 -7.85 9.44
N LYS A 183 15.99 -8.26 9.96
CA LYS A 183 15.87 -9.47 10.79
C LYS A 183 16.06 -10.76 9.99
N TYR A 184 16.02 -10.67 8.65
CA TYR A 184 15.98 -11.79 7.73
C TYR A 184 16.99 -11.60 6.59
N PRO A 185 18.30 -11.72 6.83
CA PRO A 185 19.34 -11.48 5.83
C PRO A 185 19.24 -12.40 4.60
N GLU A 186 18.61 -13.56 4.74
CA GLU A 186 18.36 -14.53 3.66
C GLU A 186 17.43 -14.01 2.56
N VAL A 187 16.68 -12.93 2.81
CA VAL A 187 15.82 -12.29 1.80
C VAL A 187 16.64 -11.58 0.72
N GLN A 188 17.81 -11.04 1.11
CA GLN A 188 18.64 -10.23 0.21
C GLN A 188 19.18 -11.06 -0.97
N GLY A 189 18.90 -10.57 -2.19
CA GLY A 189 19.33 -11.21 -3.44
C GLY A 189 18.62 -12.52 -3.77
N THR A 190 17.62 -12.95 -2.95
CA THR A 190 16.82 -14.14 -3.27
C THR A 190 15.93 -13.84 -4.48
N THR A 191 16.00 -14.75 -5.49
CA THR A 191 15.12 -14.64 -6.66
C THR A 191 13.74 -15.18 -6.35
N PHE A 192 12.69 -14.49 -6.80
CA PHE A 192 11.31 -14.86 -6.51
C PHE A 192 10.41 -14.83 -7.75
N ALA A 193 9.31 -15.58 -7.69
CA ALA A 193 8.18 -15.49 -8.61
C ALA A 193 6.88 -15.45 -7.81
N GLY A 194 6.08 -14.41 -8.02
CA GLY A 194 4.75 -14.26 -7.44
C GLY A 194 3.71 -14.99 -8.28
N ILE A 195 2.89 -15.86 -7.66
CA ILE A 195 1.91 -16.68 -8.35
C ILE A 195 0.57 -16.71 -7.62
N ALA A 196 -0.50 -16.96 -8.38
CA ALA A 196 -1.83 -17.35 -7.85
C ALA A 196 -2.49 -18.34 -8.79
N GLU A 197 -3.37 -19.20 -8.25
CA GLU A 197 -4.27 -19.99 -9.09
C GLU A 197 -5.43 -19.11 -9.55
N PHE A 198 -5.73 -19.12 -10.83
CA PHE A 198 -6.85 -18.40 -11.39
C PHE A 198 -7.47 -19.17 -12.58
N SER A 199 -8.72 -19.56 -12.43
CA SER A 199 -9.51 -20.22 -13.51
C SER A 199 -8.85 -21.45 -14.13
N GLY A 200 -8.12 -22.24 -13.34
CA GLY A 200 -7.45 -23.47 -13.80
C GLY A 200 -6.10 -23.24 -14.47
N GLU A 201 -5.55 -22.05 -14.37
CA GLU A 201 -4.20 -21.66 -14.80
C GLU A 201 -3.42 -21.02 -13.64
N VAL A 202 -2.13 -20.85 -13.82
CA VAL A 202 -1.28 -20.13 -12.88
C VAL A 202 -1.09 -18.70 -13.37
N ALA A 203 -1.67 -17.73 -12.69
CA ALA A 203 -1.33 -16.33 -12.87
C ALA A 203 0.07 -16.09 -12.30
N VAL A 204 0.98 -15.57 -13.11
CA VAL A 204 2.33 -15.17 -12.72
C VAL A 204 2.40 -13.65 -12.75
N TYR A 205 2.66 -13.04 -11.60
CA TYR A 205 2.76 -11.58 -11.48
C TYR A 205 4.08 -11.09 -12.07
N ALA A 206 4.02 -10.02 -12.87
CA ALA A 206 5.15 -9.50 -13.64
C ALA A 206 5.53 -8.08 -13.22
N GLY A 207 6.53 -7.50 -13.88
CA GLY A 207 7.21 -6.28 -13.42
C GLY A 207 6.36 -5.01 -13.30
N LEU A 208 5.15 -4.95 -13.89
CA LEU A 208 4.21 -3.83 -13.64
C LEU A 208 3.34 -4.02 -12.39
N ASP A 209 3.34 -5.21 -11.80
CA ASP A 209 2.56 -5.45 -10.58
C ASP A 209 3.25 -4.79 -9.36
N PRO A 210 2.55 -3.92 -8.61
CA PRO A 210 3.15 -3.20 -7.48
C PRO A 210 3.75 -4.09 -6.39
N ARG A 211 3.27 -5.34 -6.26
CA ARG A 211 3.86 -6.31 -5.32
C ARG A 211 5.27 -6.71 -5.71
N MET A 212 5.53 -6.79 -7.02
CA MET A 212 6.86 -7.19 -7.52
C MET A 212 7.88 -6.10 -7.27
N SER A 213 7.59 -4.86 -7.66
CA SER A 213 8.46 -3.71 -7.39
C SER A 213 8.67 -3.49 -5.89
N PHE A 214 7.63 -3.67 -5.07
CA PHE A 214 7.73 -3.59 -3.62
C PHE A 214 8.75 -4.58 -3.05
N LEU A 215 8.79 -5.83 -3.54
CA LEU A 215 9.77 -6.82 -3.12
C LEU A 215 11.19 -6.53 -3.65
N GLU A 216 11.31 -5.96 -4.84
CA GLU A 216 12.62 -5.52 -5.37
C GLU A 216 13.18 -4.35 -4.55
N ASP A 217 12.35 -3.42 -4.08
CA ASP A 217 12.75 -2.34 -3.16
C ASP A 217 13.29 -2.87 -1.82
N LEU A 218 12.88 -4.07 -1.41
CA LEU A 218 13.39 -4.76 -0.23
C LEU A 218 14.71 -5.53 -0.47
N GLY A 219 15.24 -5.49 -1.70
CA GLY A 219 16.49 -6.14 -2.08
C GLY A 219 16.36 -7.57 -2.60
N MET A 220 15.14 -8.02 -2.91
CA MET A 220 14.89 -9.26 -3.64
C MET A 220 15.07 -9.06 -5.14
N VAL A 221 15.08 -10.13 -5.91
CA VAL A 221 15.26 -10.10 -7.36
C VAL A 221 14.09 -10.82 -8.04
N LEU A 222 13.31 -10.09 -8.86
CA LEU A 222 12.32 -10.74 -9.70
C LEU A 222 13.03 -11.76 -10.61
N ALA A 223 12.57 -13.01 -10.60
CA ALA A 223 13.27 -14.08 -11.32
C ALA A 223 13.33 -13.77 -12.83
N PRO A 224 14.50 -13.93 -13.49
CA PRO A 224 14.63 -13.68 -14.93
C PRO A 224 13.61 -14.44 -15.78
N SER A 225 13.25 -15.66 -15.39
CA SER A 225 12.21 -16.47 -16.04
C SER A 225 10.84 -15.78 -16.07
N VAL A 226 10.50 -14.99 -15.05
CA VAL A 226 9.24 -14.22 -15.02
C VAL A 226 9.25 -13.19 -16.16
N THR A 227 10.32 -12.42 -16.27
CA THR A 227 10.46 -11.37 -17.30
C THR A 227 10.53 -11.97 -18.72
N GLU A 228 11.26 -13.08 -18.90
CA GLU A 228 11.38 -13.77 -20.18
C GLU A 228 10.04 -14.34 -20.68
N LEU A 229 9.22 -14.87 -19.78
CA LEU A 229 7.93 -15.46 -20.12
C LEU A 229 6.81 -14.40 -20.31
N ALA A 230 6.96 -13.23 -19.72
CA ALA A 230 5.96 -12.14 -19.77
C ALA A 230 5.74 -11.55 -21.18
N GLN A 231 6.69 -11.72 -22.11
CA GLN A 231 6.63 -11.21 -23.50
C GLN A 231 6.28 -9.71 -23.60
N GLY A 232 6.82 -8.89 -22.68
CA GLY A 232 6.65 -7.44 -22.65
C GLY A 232 6.26 -6.90 -21.28
N GLN A 233 5.79 -5.66 -21.27
CA GLN A 233 5.34 -4.99 -20.05
C GLN A 233 3.90 -5.41 -19.73
N THR A 234 3.70 -6.07 -18.59
CA THR A 234 2.37 -6.51 -18.13
C THR A 234 2.33 -6.60 -16.60
N PHE A 235 1.13 -6.55 -16.02
CA PHE A 235 0.91 -6.79 -14.59
C PHE A 235 1.01 -8.28 -14.25
N TYR A 236 0.47 -9.15 -15.10
CA TYR A 236 0.55 -10.60 -14.96
C TYR A 236 0.34 -11.27 -16.32
N TYR A 237 0.65 -12.55 -16.38
CA TYR A 237 0.32 -13.42 -17.50
C TYR A 237 -0.12 -14.79 -16.99
N SER A 238 -0.92 -15.50 -17.79
CA SER A 238 -1.33 -16.87 -17.48
C SER A 238 -0.31 -17.89 -17.99
N LEU A 239 0.00 -18.85 -17.13
CA LEU A 239 0.85 -19.99 -17.45
C LEU A 239 0.07 -21.29 -17.19
N SER A 240 0.00 -22.16 -18.21
CA SER A 240 -0.62 -23.48 -18.00
C SER A 240 0.23 -24.31 -17.05
N TYR A 241 -0.40 -25.20 -16.29
CA TYR A 241 0.31 -26.10 -15.37
C TYR A 241 1.48 -26.86 -16.04
N GLU A 242 1.29 -27.31 -17.30
CA GLU A 242 2.31 -28.02 -18.08
C GLU A 242 3.58 -27.19 -18.35
N ASN A 243 3.46 -25.86 -18.34
CA ASN A 243 4.56 -24.94 -18.53
C ASN A 243 5.17 -24.39 -17.24
N LEU A 244 4.65 -24.78 -16.09
CA LEU A 244 5.08 -24.27 -14.78
C LEU A 244 6.59 -24.58 -14.51
N GLU A 245 7.12 -25.67 -15.09
CA GLU A 245 8.54 -26.02 -15.05
C GLU A 245 9.48 -24.92 -15.63
N LYS A 246 8.95 -24.03 -16.49
CA LYS A 246 9.71 -22.90 -17.05
C LYS A 246 9.91 -21.76 -16.06
N LEU A 247 9.14 -21.74 -14.99
CA LEU A 247 9.21 -20.70 -13.95
C LEU A 247 10.31 -21.09 -12.94
N SER A 248 11.50 -20.57 -13.15
CA SER A 248 12.67 -20.82 -12.31
C SER A 248 12.97 -19.64 -11.41
N SER A 249 12.92 -19.87 -10.09
CA SER A 249 13.25 -18.92 -9.04
C SER A 249 13.78 -19.66 -7.81
N ASP A 250 14.40 -18.96 -6.87
CA ASP A 250 14.78 -19.56 -5.57
C ASP A 250 13.53 -19.92 -4.78
N ILE A 251 12.55 -19.00 -4.71
CA ILE A 251 11.28 -19.20 -4.00
C ILE A 251 10.07 -18.87 -4.88
N LEU A 252 8.94 -19.48 -4.52
CA LEU A 252 7.62 -19.03 -4.98
C LEU A 252 6.93 -18.23 -3.87
N ILE A 253 6.20 -17.18 -4.25
CA ILE A 253 5.29 -16.46 -3.36
C ILE A 253 3.89 -16.71 -3.87
N SER A 254 3.12 -17.56 -3.16
CA SER A 254 1.78 -17.97 -3.53
C SER A 254 0.75 -17.13 -2.81
N TYR A 255 -0.16 -16.53 -3.57
CA TYR A 255 -1.27 -15.75 -3.03
C TYR A 255 -2.57 -16.56 -3.18
N ALA A 256 -3.24 -16.86 -2.06
CA ALA A 256 -4.48 -17.61 -2.03
C ALA A 256 -5.49 -16.98 -1.05
N GLU A 257 -6.74 -16.84 -1.46
CA GLU A 257 -7.78 -16.22 -0.60
C GLU A 257 -8.12 -17.03 0.64
N THR A 258 -8.00 -18.36 0.54
CA THR A 258 -8.33 -19.26 1.66
C THR A 258 -7.29 -20.37 1.81
N PRO A 259 -7.16 -20.94 3.03
CA PRO A 259 -6.30 -22.11 3.25
C PRO A 259 -6.68 -23.32 2.39
N GLU A 260 -7.98 -23.50 2.11
CA GLU A 260 -8.48 -24.58 1.27
C GLU A 260 -8.05 -24.42 -0.18
N ALA A 261 -8.10 -23.20 -0.73
CA ALA A 261 -7.65 -22.90 -2.09
C ALA A 261 -6.14 -23.11 -2.22
N ASP A 262 -5.34 -22.63 -1.26
CA ASP A 262 -3.90 -22.88 -1.22
C ASP A 262 -3.57 -24.36 -1.17
N ALA A 263 -4.19 -25.11 -0.26
CA ALA A 263 -3.98 -26.54 -0.15
C ALA A 263 -4.38 -27.30 -1.41
N ALA A 264 -5.48 -26.92 -2.06
CA ALA A 264 -5.95 -27.53 -3.32
C ALA A 264 -4.97 -27.28 -4.47
N PHE A 265 -4.42 -26.06 -4.58
CA PHE A 265 -3.42 -25.72 -5.58
C PHE A 265 -2.15 -26.56 -5.44
N PHE A 266 -1.59 -26.66 -4.24
CA PHE A 266 -0.37 -27.45 -3.99
C PHE A 266 -0.60 -28.98 -3.97
N ALA A 267 -1.85 -29.46 -3.84
CA ALA A 267 -2.20 -30.85 -4.03
C ALA A 267 -2.22 -31.29 -5.50
N ASN A 268 -2.18 -30.36 -6.46
CA ASN A 268 -2.07 -30.68 -7.88
C ASN A 268 -0.71 -31.39 -8.15
N PRO A 269 -0.68 -32.60 -8.75
CA PRO A 269 0.55 -33.35 -8.96
C PRO A 269 1.62 -32.62 -9.78
N ILE A 270 1.22 -31.72 -10.70
CA ILE A 270 2.14 -30.94 -11.53
C ILE A 270 2.78 -29.81 -10.72
N VAL A 271 2.02 -29.19 -9.83
CA VAL A 271 2.52 -28.16 -8.89
C VAL A 271 3.41 -28.80 -7.83
N GLY A 272 2.96 -29.92 -7.27
CA GLY A 272 3.67 -30.63 -6.19
C GLY A 272 5.06 -31.14 -6.56
N VAL A 273 5.38 -31.34 -7.84
CA VAL A 273 6.72 -31.77 -8.28
C VAL A 273 7.67 -30.62 -8.62
N GLN A 274 7.21 -29.37 -8.53
CA GLN A 274 8.09 -28.23 -8.77
C GLN A 274 9.24 -28.20 -7.74
N PRO A 275 10.48 -27.86 -8.15
CA PRO A 275 11.62 -27.84 -7.26
C PRO A 275 11.44 -27.03 -6.00
N GLN A 276 10.83 -25.84 -6.12
CA GLN A 276 10.57 -24.94 -4.99
C GLN A 276 9.59 -25.58 -4.00
N VAL A 277 8.54 -26.24 -4.51
CA VAL A 277 7.53 -26.92 -3.66
C VAL A 277 8.17 -28.12 -2.93
N GLN A 278 8.99 -28.92 -3.63
CA GLN A 278 9.69 -30.04 -3.03
C GLN A 278 10.71 -29.62 -1.96
N ALA A 279 11.31 -28.44 -2.14
CA ALA A 279 12.23 -27.87 -1.15
C ALA A 279 11.51 -27.18 0.03
N GLY A 280 10.18 -26.99 -0.04
CA GLY A 280 9.44 -26.15 0.92
C GLY A 280 9.72 -24.65 0.75
N ALA A 281 10.28 -24.24 -0.39
CA ALA A 281 10.67 -22.88 -0.73
C ALA A 281 9.47 -22.08 -1.29
N VAL A 282 8.37 -22.11 -0.58
CA VAL A 282 7.12 -21.42 -0.92
C VAL A 282 6.69 -20.52 0.24
N ALA A 283 6.53 -19.24 -0.02
CA ALA A 283 5.87 -18.32 0.89
C ALA A 283 4.36 -18.35 0.62
N HIS A 284 3.59 -18.95 1.51
CA HIS A 284 2.14 -19.05 1.42
C HIS A 284 1.49 -17.81 2.00
N VAL A 285 1.10 -16.86 1.15
CA VAL A 285 0.37 -15.64 1.53
C VAL A 285 -1.11 -15.93 1.44
N VAL A 286 -1.71 -16.34 2.56
CA VAL A 286 -3.07 -16.87 2.61
C VAL A 286 -3.99 -15.94 3.41
N GLY A 287 -5.15 -15.66 2.84
CA GLY A 287 -6.17 -14.78 3.41
C GLY A 287 -6.23 -13.41 2.72
N ALA A 288 -7.46 -12.99 2.41
CA ALA A 288 -7.70 -11.73 1.72
C ALA A 288 -7.09 -10.52 2.46
N ASP A 289 -7.13 -10.52 3.80
CA ASP A 289 -6.59 -9.44 4.63
C ASP A 289 -5.07 -9.30 4.46
N LEU A 290 -4.34 -10.43 4.53
CA LEU A 290 -2.88 -10.43 4.39
C LEU A 290 -2.47 -10.06 2.96
N ILE A 291 -3.16 -10.59 1.95
CA ILE A 291 -2.91 -10.22 0.54
C ILE A 291 -3.13 -8.73 0.35
N ASN A 292 -4.25 -8.19 0.82
CA ASN A 292 -4.58 -6.77 0.73
C ASN A 292 -3.56 -5.86 1.40
N SER A 293 -2.99 -6.31 2.50
CA SER A 293 -2.03 -5.48 3.25
C SER A 293 -0.74 -5.18 2.49
N VAL A 294 -0.47 -5.94 1.41
CA VAL A 294 0.75 -5.82 0.59
C VAL A 294 0.46 -5.69 -0.92
N SER A 295 -0.80 -5.48 -1.32
CA SER A 295 -1.22 -5.53 -2.73
C SER A 295 -2.23 -4.42 -3.13
N PRO A 296 -1.77 -3.18 -3.33
CA PRO A 296 -0.48 -2.58 -2.95
C PRO A 296 -0.40 -2.30 -1.43
N PRO A 297 0.80 -2.14 -0.87
CA PRO A 297 0.96 -1.69 0.50
C PRO A 297 0.46 -0.24 0.66
N THR A 298 0.00 0.10 1.86
CA THR A 298 -0.57 1.42 2.17
C THR A 298 0.03 2.02 3.44
N ALA A 299 -0.29 3.26 3.75
CA ALA A 299 0.16 3.95 4.95
C ALA A 299 -0.15 3.20 6.27
N LEU A 300 -1.27 2.49 6.33
CA LEU A 300 -1.67 1.71 7.51
C LEU A 300 -1.31 0.23 7.39
N SER A 301 -1.52 -0.35 6.21
CA SER A 301 -1.35 -1.79 6.00
C SER A 301 0.10 -2.27 6.13
N ILE A 302 1.09 -1.41 5.82
CA ILE A 302 2.51 -1.74 5.99
C ILE A 302 2.80 -2.20 7.41
N LYS A 303 2.42 -1.44 8.43
CA LYS A 303 2.67 -1.83 9.83
C LYS A 303 1.85 -3.04 10.27
N TRP A 304 0.69 -3.24 9.64
CA TRP A 304 -0.22 -4.33 9.97
C TRP A 304 0.23 -5.69 9.38
N GLY A 305 0.54 -5.75 8.09
CA GLY A 305 0.77 -7.01 7.37
C GLY A 305 2.23 -7.33 7.05
N PHE A 306 3.08 -6.31 6.88
CA PHE A 306 4.46 -6.51 6.44
C PHE A 306 5.30 -7.42 7.35
N PRO A 307 5.25 -7.35 8.69
CA PRO A 307 6.04 -8.25 9.53
C PRO A 307 5.74 -9.74 9.31
N GLN A 308 4.48 -10.09 9.08
CA GLN A 308 4.08 -11.47 8.75
C GLN A 308 4.53 -11.83 7.33
N TYR A 309 4.34 -10.94 6.38
CA TYR A 309 4.67 -11.15 4.97
C TYR A 309 6.17 -11.42 4.77
N ILE A 310 7.05 -10.55 5.31
CA ILE A 310 8.49 -10.71 5.18
C ILE A 310 9.00 -11.97 5.88
N LYS A 311 8.37 -12.37 7.00
CA LYS A 311 8.69 -13.62 7.68
C LYS A 311 8.36 -14.86 6.83
N LEU A 312 7.21 -14.90 6.15
CA LEU A 312 6.84 -15.99 5.24
C LEU A 312 7.85 -16.12 4.10
N ILE A 313 8.29 -15.00 3.53
CA ILE A 313 9.31 -14.95 2.49
C ILE A 313 10.66 -15.46 3.01
N ALA A 314 11.05 -15.03 4.19
CA ALA A 314 12.30 -15.47 4.82
C ALA A 314 12.29 -16.98 5.14
N ASP A 315 11.17 -17.51 5.62
CA ASP A 315 11.02 -18.95 5.87
C ASP A 315 11.21 -19.76 4.55
N ALA A 316 10.63 -19.27 3.44
CA ALA A 316 10.81 -19.88 2.12
C ALA A 316 12.26 -19.75 1.60
N ALA A 317 12.90 -18.58 1.80
CA ALA A 317 14.30 -18.37 1.41
C ALA A 317 15.24 -19.32 2.17
N ARG A 318 15.05 -19.51 3.48
CA ARG A 318 15.81 -20.50 4.26
C ARG A 318 15.61 -21.92 3.75
N ALA A 319 14.40 -22.29 3.35
CA ALA A 319 14.12 -23.60 2.77
C ALA A 319 14.81 -23.78 1.40
N ALA A 320 15.01 -22.70 0.65
CA ALA A 320 15.80 -22.68 -0.59
C ALA A 320 17.32 -22.74 -0.34
N GLY A 321 17.79 -22.66 0.92
CA GLY A 321 19.21 -22.70 1.28
C GLY A 321 19.93 -21.36 1.20
N LYS A 322 19.21 -20.27 1.32
CA LYS A 322 19.75 -18.89 1.34
C LYS A 322 20.19 -18.45 2.74
#